data_50a4eef7ba03548b44336dcec3b74966
#
_entry.id   50a4eef7ba03548b44336dcec3b74966
#
_cell.length_a   1.000
_cell.length_b   1.000
_cell.length_c   1.000
_cell.angle_alpha   90.00
_cell.angle_beta   90.00
_cell.angle_gamma   90.00
#
_symmetry.space_group_name_H-M   'P 1'
#
loop_
_entity.id
_entity.type
_entity.pdbx_description
1 polymer ?
#
loop_
_entity_poly.entity_id
_entity_poly.type
_entity_poly.pdbx_seq_one_letter_code
_entity_poly.pdbx_strand_id
1 'polypeptide(L)'
;ISGSTNSLLHIPAMAHELGFEIDGDTFDRMHRGAHYLLDIRPAGKWPAQFFYYAGGVPAVMEEIKSMLHLDVMTVTGKTLGENLEELKHNGFYETCHSYLEKWNLKPADVIRSFDTPIGTDGTVAVLRGNLAPEGSVVKHSAVPREMFQAVLKAKPFDCEEDAIAAVLSGSIHPGDAVFIRYEGPKGSGMPEMFYTTEAISSDPELGKSIALITDGRFSGASKGPAIGHVSPEAAQGGPIALVEEGDLIHIDIPARILEIIGIKGQELSAKEVEQILEERRKKLQPRAVSYTHLTLPTKRIV
;
A
#
# COMPACT_ATOMS: atom_id res chain seq x y z
N ILE A 1 2.80 -11.67 4.22
CA ILE A 1 2.65 -11.91 5.65
C ILE A 1 1.83 -10.84 6.40
N SER A 2 1.37 -9.77 5.82
CA SER A 2 0.68 -8.58 6.38
C SER A 2 1.62 -7.42 6.75
N GLY A 3 2.63 -7.18 5.94
CA GLY A 3 3.52 -6.03 6.10
C GLY A 3 2.85 -4.67 5.79
N SER A 4 3.59 -3.59 6.06
CA SER A 4 3.19 -2.23 5.72
C SER A 4 3.65 -1.85 4.31
N THR A 5 2.86 -1.06 3.59
CA THR A 5 3.26 -0.46 2.30
C THR A 5 4.46 0.50 2.46
N ASN A 6 4.68 1.05 3.65
CA ASN A 6 5.86 1.88 3.94
C ASN A 6 7.19 1.11 3.74
N SER A 7 7.19 -0.22 3.79
CA SER A 7 8.38 -1.03 3.50
C SER A 7 8.88 -0.81 2.06
N LEU A 8 7.96 -0.50 1.12
CA LEU A 8 8.30 -0.23 -0.28
C LEU A 8 8.99 1.14 -0.49
N LEU A 9 9.04 1.97 0.55
CA LEU A 9 9.81 3.22 0.55
C LEU A 9 11.12 3.04 1.33
N HIS A 10 11.02 2.54 2.55
CA HIS A 10 12.17 2.54 3.48
C HIS A 10 13.21 1.46 3.15
N ILE A 11 12.78 0.26 2.72
CA ILE A 11 13.74 -0.80 2.34
C ILE A 11 14.54 -0.42 1.10
N PRO A 12 13.92 0.06 -0.01
CA PRO A 12 14.69 0.57 -1.15
C PRO A 12 15.63 1.72 -0.78
N ALA A 13 15.21 2.65 0.08
CA ALA A 13 16.06 3.74 0.52
C ALA A 13 17.31 3.24 1.29
N MET A 14 17.13 2.29 2.22
CA MET A 14 18.26 1.66 2.91
C MET A 14 19.17 0.87 1.98
N ALA A 15 18.59 0.15 1.01
CA ALA A 15 19.35 -0.61 0.01
C ALA A 15 20.19 0.33 -0.86
N HIS A 16 19.62 1.44 -1.29
CA HIS A 16 20.31 2.46 -2.08
C HIS A 16 21.56 3.02 -1.38
N GLU A 17 21.46 3.32 -0.08
CA GLU A 17 22.62 3.78 0.72
C GLU A 17 23.76 2.74 0.77
N LEU A 18 23.43 1.47 0.57
CA LEU A 18 24.38 0.35 0.51
C LEU A 18 24.80 -0.02 -0.93
N GLY A 19 24.34 0.71 -1.94
CA GLY A 19 24.64 0.45 -3.35
C GLY A 19 23.83 -0.69 -3.97
N PHE A 20 22.71 -1.08 -3.36
CA PHE A 20 21.78 -2.08 -3.90
C PHE A 20 20.55 -1.41 -4.50
N GLU A 21 20.02 -1.99 -5.56
CA GLU A 21 18.75 -1.59 -6.15
C GLU A 21 17.67 -2.60 -5.80
N ILE A 22 16.56 -2.13 -5.20
CA ILE A 22 15.35 -2.90 -4.93
C ILE A 22 14.17 -2.09 -5.46
N ASP A 23 13.45 -2.65 -6.40
CA ASP A 23 12.31 -2.04 -7.07
C ASP A 23 10.97 -2.62 -6.65
N GLY A 24 9.87 -2.04 -7.15
CA GLY A 24 8.51 -2.52 -6.91
C GLY A 24 8.26 -3.93 -7.45
N ASP A 25 8.89 -4.29 -8.56
CA ASP A 25 8.73 -5.63 -9.16
C ASP A 25 9.35 -6.72 -8.29
N THR A 26 10.43 -6.40 -7.59
CA THR A 26 11.03 -7.30 -6.58
C THR A 26 10.04 -7.55 -5.44
N PHE A 27 9.37 -6.52 -4.95
CA PHE A 27 8.34 -6.67 -3.92
C PHE A 27 7.15 -7.48 -4.43
N ASP A 28 6.60 -7.18 -5.62
CA ASP A 28 5.45 -7.91 -6.17
C ASP A 28 5.77 -9.40 -6.37
N ARG A 29 6.95 -9.70 -6.93
CA ARG A 29 7.41 -11.08 -7.10
C ARG A 29 7.51 -11.84 -5.77
N MET A 30 8.08 -11.21 -4.74
CA MET A 30 8.17 -11.82 -3.41
C MET A 30 6.80 -12.01 -2.77
N HIS A 31 5.90 -11.04 -2.93
CA HIS A 31 4.55 -11.14 -2.39
C HIS A 31 3.73 -12.23 -3.06
N ARG A 32 3.88 -12.46 -4.37
CA ARG A 32 3.21 -13.57 -5.08
C ARG A 32 3.63 -14.95 -4.56
N GLY A 33 4.87 -15.07 -4.04
CA GLY A 33 5.37 -16.30 -3.44
C GLY A 33 5.15 -16.41 -1.92
N ALA A 34 4.63 -15.36 -1.29
CA ALA A 34 4.42 -15.32 0.15
C ALA A 34 2.96 -15.60 0.52
N HIS A 35 2.73 -16.03 1.75
CA HIS A 35 1.40 -16.27 2.28
C HIS A 35 0.96 -15.18 3.24
N TYR A 36 -0.35 -14.89 3.29
CA TYR A 36 -0.96 -14.01 4.28
C TYR A 36 -1.18 -14.80 5.58
N LEU A 37 -0.39 -14.52 6.60
CA LEU A 37 -0.35 -15.29 7.85
C LEU A 37 -0.92 -14.55 9.06
N LEU A 38 -0.87 -13.19 9.07
CA LEU A 38 -1.16 -12.42 10.28
C LEU A 38 -2.59 -11.87 10.27
N ASP A 39 -3.43 -12.39 11.16
CA ASP A 39 -4.80 -11.90 11.36
C ASP A 39 -4.82 -10.68 12.31
N ILE A 40 -4.10 -9.62 11.96
CA ILE A 40 -3.96 -8.40 12.76
C ILE A 40 -4.52 -7.17 12.04
N ARG A 41 -5.01 -6.21 12.82
CA ARG A 41 -5.51 -4.93 12.30
C ARG A 41 -4.42 -4.16 11.55
N PRO A 42 -4.80 -3.35 10.51
CA PRO A 42 -6.17 -3.01 10.09
C PRO A 42 -6.85 -4.04 9.20
N ALA A 43 -6.10 -4.95 8.54
CA ALA A 43 -6.64 -5.94 7.60
C ALA A 43 -7.27 -7.16 8.28
N GLY A 44 -6.83 -7.49 9.50
CA GLY A 44 -7.30 -8.62 10.29
C GLY A 44 -8.06 -8.21 11.55
N LYS A 45 -8.30 -9.20 12.39
CA LYS A 45 -9.19 -9.10 13.56
C LYS A 45 -8.49 -8.53 14.80
N TRP A 46 -7.24 -8.94 15.07
CA TRP A 46 -6.61 -8.75 16.36
C TRP A 46 -5.75 -7.48 16.44
N PRO A 47 -5.72 -6.78 17.59
CA PRO A 47 -4.77 -5.69 17.83
C PRO A 47 -3.31 -6.18 17.83
N ALA A 48 -2.38 -5.28 17.59
CA ALA A 48 -0.95 -5.58 17.51
C ALA A 48 -0.36 -6.19 18.80
N GLN A 49 -0.95 -5.91 19.98
CA GLN A 49 -0.51 -6.55 21.23
C GLN A 49 -0.70 -8.08 21.20
N PHE A 50 -1.76 -8.59 20.54
CA PHE A 50 -1.97 -10.03 20.40
C PHE A 50 -0.96 -10.67 19.46
N PHE A 51 -0.44 -9.90 18.50
CA PHE A 51 0.69 -10.35 17.69
C PHE A 51 1.93 -10.64 18.54
N TYR A 52 2.26 -9.73 19.48
CA TYR A 52 3.34 -10.00 20.46
C TYR A 52 3.02 -11.22 21.32
N TYR A 53 1.80 -11.34 21.82
CA TYR A 53 1.39 -12.48 22.63
C TYR A 53 1.43 -13.82 21.87
N ALA A 54 1.30 -13.80 20.55
CA ALA A 54 1.48 -14.98 19.71
C ALA A 54 2.96 -15.30 19.39
N GLY A 55 3.92 -14.56 19.96
CA GLY A 55 5.35 -14.73 19.72
C GLY A 55 5.96 -13.70 18.75
N GLY A 56 5.17 -12.77 18.22
CA GLY A 56 5.63 -11.63 17.44
C GLY A 56 6.38 -11.99 16.15
N VAL A 57 7.31 -11.12 15.78
CA VAL A 57 8.16 -11.33 14.58
C VAL A 57 8.93 -12.64 14.61
N PRO A 58 9.52 -13.08 15.73
CA PRO A 58 10.19 -14.38 15.79
C PRO A 58 9.28 -15.57 15.43
N ALA A 59 8.02 -15.56 15.90
CA ALA A 59 7.07 -16.63 15.56
C ALA A 59 6.73 -16.64 14.07
N VAL A 60 6.59 -15.46 13.43
CA VAL A 60 6.43 -15.38 11.97
C VAL A 60 7.66 -15.92 11.25
N MET A 61 8.86 -15.57 11.72
CA MET A 61 10.12 -16.09 11.15
C MET A 61 10.22 -17.61 11.24
N GLU A 62 9.73 -18.21 12.33
CA GLU A 62 9.66 -19.68 12.43
C GLU A 62 8.71 -20.28 11.38
N GLU A 63 7.53 -19.67 11.14
CA GLU A 63 6.58 -20.12 10.13
C GLU A 63 7.14 -20.05 8.70
N ILE A 64 7.92 -19.02 8.40
CA ILE A 64 8.54 -18.82 7.08
C ILE A 64 10.02 -19.22 7.03
N LYS A 65 10.48 -20.02 7.96
CA LYS A 65 11.91 -20.36 8.17
C LYS A 65 12.61 -20.87 6.91
N SER A 66 11.90 -21.65 6.09
CA SER A 66 12.42 -22.18 4.81
C SER A 66 12.68 -21.09 3.75
N MET A 67 12.13 -19.89 3.94
CA MET A 67 12.29 -18.76 3.04
C MET A 67 13.38 -17.77 3.53
N LEU A 68 13.98 -18.01 4.69
CA LEU A 68 14.93 -17.12 5.33
C LEU A 68 16.38 -17.60 5.15
N HIS A 69 17.29 -16.64 5.05
CA HIS A 69 18.73 -16.89 5.13
C HIS A 69 19.15 -16.98 6.61
N LEU A 70 19.15 -18.19 7.15
CA LEU A 70 19.37 -18.43 8.58
C LEU A 70 20.82 -18.25 9.02
N ASP A 71 21.75 -18.28 8.09
CA ASP A 71 23.19 -18.16 8.26
C ASP A 71 23.70 -16.69 8.31
N VAL A 72 22.81 -15.71 8.01
CA VAL A 72 23.21 -14.29 8.07
C VAL A 72 23.51 -13.85 9.50
N MET A 73 24.62 -13.14 9.64
CA MET A 73 25.03 -12.56 10.92
C MET A 73 24.12 -11.40 11.30
N THR A 74 23.72 -11.36 12.55
CA THR A 74 22.88 -10.28 13.12
C THR A 74 23.65 -9.39 14.08
N VAL A 75 23.01 -8.30 14.53
CA VAL A 75 23.60 -7.36 15.49
C VAL A 75 23.91 -7.97 16.87
N THR A 76 23.35 -9.15 17.16
CA THR A 76 23.63 -9.88 18.43
C THR A 76 24.97 -10.58 18.41
N GLY A 77 25.67 -10.61 17.27
CA GLY A 77 26.88 -11.41 17.07
C GLY A 77 26.61 -12.90 16.85
N LYS A 78 25.34 -13.28 16.68
CA LYS A 78 24.87 -14.63 16.33
C LYS A 78 24.18 -14.59 14.97
N THR A 79 24.06 -15.73 14.32
CA THR A 79 23.27 -15.87 13.11
C THR A 79 21.78 -15.74 13.42
N LEU A 80 20.96 -15.47 12.38
CA LEU A 80 19.51 -15.44 12.52
C LEU A 80 18.96 -16.77 13.06
N GLY A 81 19.48 -17.90 12.55
CA GLY A 81 19.10 -19.22 13.00
C GLY A 81 19.41 -19.46 14.49
N GLU A 82 20.60 -19.09 14.94
CA GLU A 82 20.99 -19.20 16.36
C GLU A 82 20.09 -18.34 17.27
N ASN A 83 19.73 -17.13 16.85
CA ASN A 83 18.82 -16.29 17.61
C ASN A 83 17.41 -16.90 17.73
N LEU A 84 16.88 -17.48 16.65
CA LEU A 84 15.58 -18.16 16.67
C LEU A 84 15.59 -19.39 17.58
N GLU A 85 16.67 -20.21 17.52
CA GLU A 85 16.80 -21.37 18.42
C GLU A 85 16.92 -20.98 19.90
N GLU A 86 17.64 -19.90 20.20
CA GLU A 86 17.72 -19.39 21.57
C GLU A 86 16.36 -18.99 22.13
N LEU A 87 15.51 -18.35 21.31
CA LEU A 87 14.15 -17.97 21.72
C LEU A 87 13.22 -19.16 22.03
N LYS A 88 13.49 -20.33 21.42
CA LYS A 88 12.77 -21.57 21.76
C LYS A 88 13.12 -22.13 23.14
N HIS A 89 14.33 -21.85 23.62
CA HIS A 89 14.86 -22.47 24.82
C HIS A 89 14.92 -21.55 26.02
N ASN A 90 14.72 -20.22 25.87
CA ASN A 90 14.84 -19.25 26.94
C ASN A 90 13.51 -18.86 27.61
N GLY A 91 12.40 -19.53 27.28
CA GLY A 91 11.08 -19.24 27.85
C GLY A 91 10.34 -18.07 27.18
N PHE A 92 10.83 -17.55 26.05
CA PHE A 92 10.19 -16.42 25.36
C PHE A 92 8.78 -16.76 24.89
N TYR A 93 8.62 -17.87 24.16
CA TYR A 93 7.31 -18.27 23.62
C TYR A 93 6.32 -18.65 24.73
N GLU A 94 6.76 -19.36 25.75
CA GLU A 94 5.94 -19.70 26.92
C GLU A 94 5.41 -18.43 27.62
N THR A 95 6.28 -17.45 27.78
CA THR A 95 5.90 -16.15 28.36
C THR A 95 4.86 -15.45 27.49
N CYS A 96 5.10 -15.33 26.19
CA CYS A 96 4.18 -14.72 25.25
C CYS A 96 2.82 -15.42 25.26
N HIS A 97 2.81 -16.74 25.13
CA HIS A 97 1.58 -17.54 25.05
C HIS A 97 0.76 -17.48 26.34
N SER A 98 1.40 -17.35 27.50
CA SER A 98 0.70 -17.17 28.79
C SER A 98 -0.23 -15.95 28.80
N TYR A 99 0.06 -14.93 28.00
CA TYR A 99 -0.83 -13.77 27.83
C TYR A 99 -2.04 -14.09 26.96
N LEU A 100 -1.91 -14.92 25.91
CA LEU A 100 -3.04 -15.35 25.06
C LEU A 100 -4.02 -16.24 25.81
N GLU A 101 -3.51 -17.12 26.67
CA GLU A 101 -4.34 -18.02 27.47
C GLU A 101 -5.36 -17.27 28.34
N LYS A 102 -5.00 -16.07 28.84
CA LYS A 102 -5.92 -15.19 29.58
C LYS A 102 -7.14 -14.74 28.77
N TRP A 103 -7.04 -14.82 27.42
CA TRP A 103 -8.08 -14.45 26.46
C TRP A 103 -8.71 -15.66 25.79
N ASN A 104 -8.40 -16.90 26.24
CA ASN A 104 -8.81 -18.17 25.62
C ASN A 104 -8.42 -18.23 24.11
N LEU A 105 -7.24 -17.71 23.77
CA LEU A 105 -6.70 -17.70 22.39
C LEU A 105 -5.46 -18.58 22.30
N LYS A 106 -5.25 -19.13 21.10
CA LYS A 106 -4.03 -19.86 20.72
C LYS A 106 -3.17 -18.99 19.78
N PRO A 107 -1.86 -19.20 19.71
CA PRO A 107 -1.00 -18.51 18.74
C PRO A 107 -1.52 -18.57 17.30
N ALA A 108 -2.05 -19.71 16.87
CA ALA A 108 -2.61 -19.93 15.55
C ALA A 108 -3.90 -19.11 15.26
N ASP A 109 -4.55 -18.53 16.24
CA ASP A 109 -5.67 -17.62 16.03
C ASP A 109 -5.20 -16.24 15.54
N VAL A 110 -3.93 -15.90 15.76
CA VAL A 110 -3.32 -14.61 15.43
C VAL A 110 -2.29 -14.74 14.30
N ILE A 111 -1.40 -15.74 14.40
CA ILE A 111 -0.37 -16.07 13.40
C ILE A 111 -0.74 -17.43 12.83
N ARG A 112 -1.22 -17.48 11.59
CA ARG A 112 -1.51 -18.72 10.88
C ARG A 112 -0.23 -19.45 10.50
N SER A 113 -0.29 -20.79 10.45
CA SER A 113 0.83 -21.54 9.90
C SER A 113 0.97 -21.34 8.39
N PHE A 114 2.15 -21.57 7.90
CA PHE A 114 2.45 -21.48 6.46
C PHE A 114 1.56 -22.42 5.63
N ASP A 115 1.20 -23.59 6.17
CA ASP A 115 0.37 -24.59 5.50
C ASP A 115 -1.13 -24.26 5.54
N THR A 116 -1.58 -23.42 6.47
CA THR A 116 -2.99 -23.01 6.62
C THR A 116 -3.14 -21.49 6.68
N PRO A 117 -2.69 -20.77 5.64
CA PRO A 117 -2.68 -19.31 5.61
C PRO A 117 -4.10 -18.73 5.52
N ILE A 118 -4.22 -17.44 5.77
CA ILE A 118 -5.45 -16.66 5.50
C ILE A 118 -5.64 -16.50 4.00
N GLY A 119 -4.55 -16.39 3.25
CA GLY A 119 -4.52 -16.31 1.79
C GLY A 119 -3.18 -16.79 1.24
N THR A 120 -3.20 -17.31 0.03
CA THR A 120 -2.03 -17.90 -0.66
C THR A 120 -1.21 -16.89 -1.46
N ASP A 121 -1.68 -15.66 -1.60
CA ASP A 121 -0.95 -14.50 -2.12
C ASP A 121 -0.52 -13.63 -0.93
N GLY A 122 0.54 -12.85 -1.08
CA GLY A 122 0.95 -11.88 -0.07
C GLY A 122 -0.12 -10.81 0.15
N THR A 123 0.22 -9.75 0.85
CA THR A 123 -0.77 -8.73 1.24
C THR A 123 -0.64 -7.41 0.50
N VAL A 124 0.43 -7.25 -0.28
CA VAL A 124 0.72 -6.06 -1.07
C VAL A 124 0.85 -6.43 -2.53
N ALA A 125 0.32 -5.62 -3.42
CA ALA A 125 0.46 -5.73 -4.86
C ALA A 125 1.00 -4.43 -5.45
N VAL A 126 1.82 -4.54 -6.48
CA VAL A 126 2.27 -3.42 -7.31
C VAL A 126 1.46 -3.44 -8.59
N LEU A 127 0.65 -2.39 -8.81
CA LEU A 127 -0.19 -2.25 -10.00
C LEU A 127 0.52 -1.37 -11.02
N ARG A 128 0.34 -1.67 -12.30
CA ARG A 128 0.91 -0.94 -13.44
C ARG A 128 -0.16 -0.66 -14.49
N GLY A 129 0.14 0.26 -15.39
CA GLY A 129 -0.70 0.63 -16.51
C GLY A 129 -0.40 2.06 -16.97
N ASN A 130 -1.22 2.58 -17.88
CA ASN A 130 -1.04 3.93 -18.40
C ASN A 130 -1.19 5.02 -17.33
N LEU A 131 -1.85 4.73 -16.20
CA LEU A 131 -1.98 5.64 -15.06
C LEU A 131 -0.77 5.56 -14.11
N ALA A 132 -0.13 4.41 -14.00
CA ALA A 132 1.01 4.16 -13.12
C ALA A 132 2.11 3.35 -13.85
N PRO A 133 2.78 3.93 -14.86
CA PRO A 133 3.76 3.19 -15.67
C PRO A 133 4.97 2.71 -14.86
N GLU A 134 5.37 3.42 -13.82
CA GLU A 134 6.45 3.02 -12.91
C GLU A 134 5.93 2.23 -11.70
N GLY A 135 4.62 2.12 -11.54
CA GLY A 135 3.97 1.34 -10.52
C GLY A 135 3.14 2.17 -9.53
N SER A 136 2.30 1.47 -8.81
CA SER A 136 1.54 1.95 -7.66
C SER A 136 1.37 0.80 -6.67
N VAL A 137 1.02 1.09 -5.44
CA VAL A 137 1.02 0.10 -4.36
C VAL A 137 -0.36 0.01 -3.71
N VAL A 138 -0.87 -1.21 -3.56
CA VAL A 138 -2.09 -1.48 -2.82
C VAL A 138 -1.88 -2.58 -1.78
N LYS A 139 -2.38 -2.37 -0.56
CA LYS A 139 -2.48 -3.42 0.44
C LYS A 139 -3.77 -4.20 0.22
N HIS A 140 -3.75 -5.17 -0.71
CA HIS A 140 -4.97 -5.86 -1.13
C HIS A 140 -5.63 -6.71 -0.03
N SER A 141 -4.91 -7.07 1.03
CA SER A 141 -5.53 -7.72 2.20
C SER A 141 -6.52 -6.83 2.96
N ALA A 142 -6.50 -5.51 2.75
CA ALA A 142 -7.44 -4.56 3.32
C ALA A 142 -8.56 -4.15 2.34
N VAL A 143 -8.53 -4.65 1.10
CA VAL A 143 -9.49 -4.35 0.05
C VAL A 143 -10.63 -5.37 0.06
N PRO A 144 -11.89 -4.94 0.02
CA PRO A 144 -13.03 -5.83 -0.18
C PRO A 144 -12.90 -6.62 -1.48
N ARG A 145 -13.27 -7.90 -1.47
CA ARG A 145 -13.11 -8.79 -2.65
C ARG A 145 -13.84 -8.28 -3.89
N GLU A 146 -15.01 -7.69 -3.70
CA GLU A 146 -15.82 -7.05 -4.74
C GLU A 146 -15.11 -5.91 -5.46
N MET A 147 -14.11 -5.30 -4.82
CA MET A 147 -13.31 -4.20 -5.37
C MET A 147 -11.97 -4.65 -5.97
N PHE A 148 -11.71 -5.96 -6.03
CA PHE A 148 -10.49 -6.48 -6.66
C PHE A 148 -10.45 -6.23 -8.15
N GLN A 149 -11.63 -6.18 -8.79
CA GLN A 149 -11.81 -5.81 -10.18
C GLN A 149 -12.95 -4.79 -10.26
N ALA A 150 -12.65 -3.58 -10.68
CA ALA A 150 -13.61 -2.49 -10.70
C ALA A 150 -13.33 -1.52 -11.84
N VAL A 151 -14.40 -0.93 -12.38
CA VAL A 151 -14.33 0.25 -13.24
C VAL A 151 -15.05 1.39 -12.53
N LEU A 152 -14.33 2.44 -12.22
CA LEU A 152 -14.78 3.55 -11.40
C LEU A 152 -14.67 4.88 -12.15
N LYS A 153 -15.41 5.89 -11.71
CA LYS A 153 -15.36 7.26 -12.27
C LYS A 153 -14.42 8.14 -11.48
N ALA A 154 -13.47 8.77 -12.14
CA ALA A 154 -12.49 9.63 -11.50
C ALA A 154 -13.11 10.90 -10.91
N LYS A 155 -12.69 11.21 -9.69
CA LYS A 155 -12.93 12.46 -8.93
C LYS A 155 -11.59 13.01 -8.45
N PRO A 156 -10.89 13.84 -9.25
CA PRO A 156 -9.57 14.35 -8.90
C PRO A 156 -9.61 15.58 -8.00
N PHE A 157 -8.76 15.56 -6.97
CA PHE A 157 -8.46 16.67 -6.07
C PHE A 157 -6.96 16.90 -6.01
N ASP A 158 -6.54 18.14 -5.79
CA ASP A 158 -5.14 18.54 -5.80
C ASP A 158 -4.54 18.72 -4.39
N CYS A 159 -5.29 18.35 -3.35
CA CYS A 159 -4.83 18.24 -1.97
C CYS A 159 -5.79 17.36 -1.16
N GLU A 160 -5.35 16.91 0.01
CA GLU A 160 -6.15 16.06 0.91
C GLU A 160 -7.38 16.83 1.45
N GLU A 161 -7.24 18.09 1.77
CA GLU A 161 -8.30 18.92 2.36
C GLU A 161 -9.53 19.05 1.45
N ASP A 162 -9.33 19.24 0.14
CA ASP A 162 -10.42 19.32 -0.83
C ASP A 162 -11.14 17.98 -0.98
N ALA A 163 -10.38 16.87 -0.96
CA ALA A 163 -10.95 15.52 -1.00
C ALA A 163 -11.80 15.24 0.26
N ILE A 164 -11.31 15.61 1.45
CA ILE A 164 -12.07 15.49 2.71
C ILE A 164 -13.35 16.32 2.63
N ALA A 165 -13.27 17.58 2.19
CA ALA A 165 -14.43 18.44 2.05
C ALA A 165 -15.49 17.84 1.09
N ALA A 166 -15.05 17.21 0.00
CA ALA A 166 -15.94 16.52 -0.94
C ALA A 166 -16.62 15.30 -0.32
N VAL A 167 -15.90 14.50 0.47
CA VAL A 167 -16.48 13.36 1.21
C VAL A 167 -17.53 13.87 2.21
N LEU A 168 -17.18 14.84 3.05
CA LEU A 168 -18.06 15.37 4.10
C LEU A 168 -19.28 16.10 3.57
N SER A 169 -19.19 16.71 2.38
CA SER A 169 -20.33 17.36 1.71
C SER A 169 -21.26 16.38 0.98
N GLY A 170 -20.93 15.07 0.94
CA GLY A 170 -21.71 14.07 0.22
C GLY A 170 -21.55 14.15 -1.31
N SER A 171 -20.45 14.76 -1.80
CA SER A 171 -20.18 14.88 -3.25
C SER A 171 -19.51 13.64 -3.84
N ILE A 172 -19.08 12.69 -2.99
CA ILE A 172 -18.50 11.41 -3.38
C ILE A 172 -19.60 10.35 -3.29
N HIS A 173 -19.69 9.51 -4.32
CA HIS A 173 -20.74 8.51 -4.46
C HIS A 173 -20.13 7.10 -4.69
N PRO A 174 -20.89 6.04 -4.40
CA PRO A 174 -20.53 4.69 -4.80
C PRO A 174 -20.13 4.60 -6.28
N GLY A 175 -19.00 3.98 -6.58
CA GLY A 175 -18.45 3.88 -7.94
C GLY A 175 -17.49 5.01 -8.33
N ASP A 176 -17.16 5.93 -7.41
CA ASP A 176 -16.15 6.95 -7.65
C ASP A 176 -14.72 6.42 -7.34
N ALA A 177 -13.74 6.88 -8.12
CA ALA A 177 -12.32 6.79 -7.81
C ALA A 177 -11.84 8.20 -7.40
N VAL A 178 -11.62 8.38 -6.11
CA VAL A 178 -11.14 9.66 -5.54
C VAL A 178 -9.63 9.73 -5.72
N PHE A 179 -9.16 10.74 -6.43
CA PHE A 179 -7.74 11.03 -6.61
C PHE A 179 -7.29 12.16 -5.70
N ILE A 180 -6.17 11.96 -5.01
CA ILE A 180 -5.45 13.03 -4.31
C ILE A 180 -4.08 13.15 -4.97
N ARG A 181 -3.82 14.28 -5.61
CA ARG A 181 -2.63 14.51 -6.44
C ARG A 181 -1.71 15.52 -5.79
N TYR A 182 -0.43 15.53 -6.23
CA TYR A 182 0.61 16.44 -5.72
C TYR A 182 1.00 16.17 -4.26
N GLU A 183 0.72 14.96 -3.75
CA GLU A 183 1.10 14.51 -2.42
C GLU A 183 2.31 13.54 -2.44
N GLY A 184 2.98 13.46 -3.59
CA GLY A 184 4.20 12.69 -3.77
C GLY A 184 5.44 13.37 -3.16
N PRO A 185 6.63 12.74 -3.29
CA PRO A 185 7.88 13.23 -2.70
C PRO A 185 8.24 14.66 -3.07
N LYS A 186 8.05 15.06 -4.35
CA LYS A 186 8.32 16.42 -4.84
C LYS A 186 7.14 17.36 -4.61
N GLY A 187 5.92 16.83 -4.60
CA GLY A 187 4.71 17.60 -4.41
C GLY A 187 4.64 18.22 -3.02
N SER A 188 4.57 17.39 -2.00
CA SER A 188 4.39 17.82 -0.60
C SER A 188 5.32 17.12 0.39
N GLY A 189 6.26 16.27 -0.08
CA GLY A 189 7.15 15.47 0.75
C GLY A 189 6.53 14.15 1.20
N MET A 190 5.47 13.70 0.52
CA MET A 190 4.82 12.40 0.72
C MET A 190 4.35 12.16 2.17
N PRO A 191 3.53 13.07 2.75
CA PRO A 191 3.01 12.88 4.09
C PRO A 191 2.12 11.64 4.16
N GLU A 192 1.94 11.07 5.34
CA GLU A 192 0.93 10.03 5.56
C GLU A 192 -0.47 10.66 5.59
N MET A 193 -1.29 10.33 4.61
CA MET A 193 -2.70 10.72 4.59
C MET A 193 -3.53 9.73 5.43
N PHE A 194 -4.29 10.27 6.36
CA PHE A 194 -5.12 9.48 7.27
C PHE A 194 -6.57 9.97 7.27
N TYR A 195 -6.78 11.27 7.27
CA TYR A 195 -8.11 11.86 7.50
C TYR A 195 -9.08 11.54 6.37
N THR A 196 -8.66 11.50 5.11
CA THR A 196 -9.52 11.10 3.99
C THR A 196 -9.96 9.65 4.13
N THR A 197 -9.05 8.74 4.52
CA THR A 197 -9.41 7.33 4.71
C THR A 197 -10.37 7.14 5.88
N GLU A 198 -10.25 7.90 6.96
CA GLU A 198 -11.20 7.89 8.08
C GLU A 198 -12.55 8.47 7.69
N ALA A 199 -12.59 9.60 6.96
CA ALA A 199 -13.82 10.19 6.46
C ALA A 199 -14.61 9.19 5.59
N ILE A 200 -13.94 8.51 4.66
CA ILE A 200 -14.54 7.48 3.81
C ILE A 200 -14.99 6.27 4.64
N SER A 201 -14.17 5.81 5.59
CA SER A 201 -14.48 4.64 6.43
C SER A 201 -15.62 4.90 7.41
N SER A 202 -15.94 6.15 7.70
CA SER A 202 -17.08 6.52 8.55
C SER A 202 -18.42 6.22 7.88
N ASP A 203 -18.43 6.14 6.55
CA ASP A 203 -19.57 5.68 5.76
C ASP A 203 -19.30 4.25 5.25
N PRO A 204 -20.01 3.21 5.78
CA PRO A 204 -19.79 1.83 5.39
C PRO A 204 -20.08 1.52 3.91
N GLU A 205 -20.91 2.32 3.24
CA GLU A 205 -21.21 2.16 1.82
C GLU A 205 -20.04 2.69 0.97
N LEU A 206 -19.56 3.88 1.26
CA LEU A 206 -18.41 4.47 0.57
C LEU A 206 -17.15 3.62 0.78
N GLY A 207 -16.90 3.18 2.01
CA GLY A 207 -15.73 2.35 2.33
C GLY A 207 -15.61 1.04 1.56
N LYS A 208 -16.69 0.57 0.92
CA LYS A 208 -16.75 -0.68 0.14
C LYS A 208 -16.89 -0.46 -1.37
N SER A 209 -17.18 0.74 -1.82
CA SER A 209 -17.62 1.01 -3.19
C SER A 209 -16.81 2.04 -3.95
N ILE A 210 -15.86 2.70 -3.29
CA ILE A 210 -14.95 3.68 -3.92
C ILE A 210 -13.50 3.23 -3.81
N ALA A 211 -12.64 3.74 -4.70
CA ALA A 211 -11.20 3.65 -4.55
C ALA A 211 -10.60 5.02 -4.21
N LEU A 212 -9.55 5.02 -3.38
CA LEU A 212 -8.75 6.21 -3.09
C LEU A 212 -7.36 6.02 -3.71
N ILE A 213 -6.97 6.92 -4.61
CA ILE A 213 -5.76 6.80 -5.44
C ILE A 213 -4.90 8.05 -5.27
N THR A 214 -3.60 7.88 -5.02
CA THR A 214 -2.69 9.01 -4.78
C THR A 214 -1.26 8.73 -5.21
N ASP A 215 -0.53 9.78 -5.57
CA ASP A 215 0.93 9.76 -5.70
C ASP A 215 1.66 9.90 -4.35
N GLY A 216 0.91 10.19 -3.28
CA GLY A 216 1.36 10.15 -1.89
C GLY A 216 1.29 8.76 -1.27
N ARG A 217 1.18 8.70 0.05
CA ARG A 217 1.04 7.45 0.82
C ARG A 217 -0.07 7.57 1.85
N PHE A 218 -0.57 6.40 2.28
CA PHE A 218 -1.58 6.32 3.33
C PHE A 218 -0.99 5.84 4.64
N SER A 219 -1.64 6.21 5.74
CA SER A 219 -1.37 5.65 7.05
C SER A 219 -1.54 4.12 7.06
N GLY A 220 -0.76 3.43 7.88
CA GLY A 220 -0.88 1.98 8.09
C GLY A 220 -2.24 1.53 8.64
N ALA A 221 -3.07 2.45 9.14
CA ALA A 221 -4.43 2.20 9.61
C ALA A 221 -5.50 2.24 8.51
N SER A 222 -5.15 2.65 7.29
CA SER A 222 -6.08 2.79 6.17
C SER A 222 -6.77 1.48 5.79
N LYS A 223 -8.05 1.56 5.46
CA LYS A 223 -8.91 0.45 5.03
C LYS A 223 -9.47 0.75 3.65
N GLY A 224 -9.96 -0.31 2.97
CA GLY A 224 -10.56 -0.19 1.65
C GLY A 224 -9.54 -0.17 0.51
N PRO A 225 -9.99 0.12 -0.73
CA PRO A 225 -9.14 0.16 -1.92
C PRO A 225 -8.31 1.45 -1.95
N ALA A 226 -7.30 1.53 -1.08
CA ALA A 226 -6.35 2.63 -1.03
C ALA A 226 -5.09 2.26 -1.84
N ILE A 227 -4.91 2.91 -2.99
CA ILE A 227 -3.81 2.73 -3.93
C ILE A 227 -2.90 3.95 -3.83
N GLY A 228 -1.73 3.79 -3.26
CA GLY A 228 -0.75 4.86 -3.09
C GLY A 228 0.48 4.69 -3.97
N HIS A 229 1.44 5.59 -3.80
CA HIS A 229 2.73 5.58 -4.47
C HIS A 229 2.60 5.54 -6.01
N VAL A 230 1.56 6.18 -6.58
CA VAL A 230 1.39 6.24 -8.05
C VAL A 230 2.57 6.98 -8.65
N SER A 231 3.31 6.30 -9.50
CA SER A 231 4.54 6.81 -10.09
C SER A 231 4.51 6.74 -11.62
N PRO A 232 5.02 7.81 -12.29
CA PRO A 232 5.54 9.08 -11.76
C PRO A 232 4.47 9.96 -11.08
N GLU A 233 4.89 10.74 -10.06
CA GLU A 233 3.99 11.65 -9.34
C GLU A 233 3.50 12.83 -10.18
N ALA A 234 2.40 13.45 -9.79
CA ALA A 234 1.79 14.59 -10.49
C ALA A 234 2.75 15.79 -10.61
N ALA A 235 3.54 16.07 -9.58
CA ALA A 235 4.53 17.16 -9.59
C ALA A 235 5.66 16.95 -10.59
N GLN A 236 5.86 15.73 -11.07
CA GLN A 236 6.79 15.38 -12.16
C GLN A 236 6.12 15.30 -13.54
N GLY A 237 4.83 15.63 -13.63
CA GLY A 237 4.04 15.48 -14.85
C GLY A 237 3.63 14.04 -15.14
N GLY A 238 3.61 13.18 -14.12
CA GLY A 238 3.11 11.82 -14.24
C GLY A 238 1.65 11.74 -14.68
N PRO A 239 1.20 10.59 -15.22
CA PRO A 239 -0.16 10.44 -15.76
C PRO A 239 -1.28 10.78 -14.78
N ILE A 240 -1.04 10.62 -13.48
CA ILE A 240 -2.01 10.98 -12.44
C ILE A 240 -2.39 12.48 -12.50
N ALA A 241 -1.48 13.36 -12.94
CA ALA A 241 -1.76 14.78 -13.15
C ALA A 241 -2.73 15.04 -14.31
N LEU A 242 -2.90 14.07 -15.21
CA LEU A 242 -3.72 14.20 -16.41
C LEU A 242 -5.15 13.70 -16.21
N VAL A 243 -5.45 13.09 -15.07
CA VAL A 243 -6.79 12.59 -14.74
C VAL A 243 -7.78 13.75 -14.62
N GLU A 244 -8.91 13.65 -15.32
CA GLU A 244 -10.01 14.60 -15.26
C GLU A 244 -11.28 13.95 -14.69
N GLU A 245 -12.19 14.76 -14.19
CA GLU A 245 -13.45 14.27 -13.64
C GLU A 245 -14.25 13.46 -14.67
N GLY A 246 -14.70 12.28 -14.25
CA GLY A 246 -15.48 11.36 -15.07
C GLY A 246 -14.65 10.44 -15.95
N ASP A 247 -13.31 10.47 -15.93
CA ASP A 247 -12.50 9.45 -16.58
C ASP A 247 -12.79 8.07 -15.99
N LEU A 248 -12.79 7.03 -16.82
CA LEU A 248 -13.02 5.65 -16.37
C LEU A 248 -11.70 5.00 -15.98
N ILE A 249 -11.64 4.55 -14.73
CA ILE A 249 -10.47 3.95 -14.12
C ILE A 249 -10.71 2.46 -13.94
N HIS A 250 -9.88 1.65 -14.57
CA HIS A 250 -9.88 0.20 -14.42
C HIS A 250 -8.85 -0.22 -13.38
N ILE A 251 -9.32 -0.96 -12.38
CA ILE A 251 -8.51 -1.59 -11.34
C ILE A 251 -8.68 -3.10 -11.50
N ASP A 252 -7.58 -3.83 -11.65
CA ASP A 252 -7.55 -5.30 -11.57
C ASP A 252 -6.35 -5.71 -10.70
N ILE A 253 -6.60 -5.96 -9.42
CA ILE A 253 -5.57 -6.31 -8.45
C ILE A 253 -4.94 -7.67 -8.77
N PRO A 254 -5.69 -8.74 -9.10
CA PRO A 254 -5.14 -10.01 -9.55
C PRO A 254 -4.21 -9.89 -10.78
N ALA A 255 -4.63 -9.12 -11.78
CA ALA A 255 -3.84 -8.88 -12.99
C ALA A 255 -2.75 -7.81 -12.81
N ARG A 256 -2.73 -7.09 -11.66
CA ARG A 256 -1.81 -5.98 -11.37
C ARG A 256 -1.98 -4.78 -12.31
N ILE A 257 -3.24 -4.42 -12.60
CA ILE A 257 -3.59 -3.35 -13.54
C ILE A 257 -4.15 -2.13 -12.81
N LEU A 258 -3.71 -0.94 -13.24
CA LEU A 258 -4.28 0.37 -12.91
C LEU A 258 -4.23 1.24 -14.15
N GLU A 259 -5.38 1.47 -14.79
CA GLU A 259 -5.44 2.12 -16.11
C GLU A 259 -6.60 3.09 -16.23
N ILE A 260 -6.42 4.11 -17.07
CA ILE A 260 -7.49 4.92 -17.64
C ILE A 260 -7.96 4.20 -18.90
N ILE A 261 -9.22 3.78 -18.94
CA ILE A 261 -9.82 3.04 -20.07
C ILE A 261 -10.90 3.84 -20.79
N GLY A 262 -11.22 5.03 -20.31
CA GLY A 262 -12.25 5.87 -20.92
C GLY A 262 -12.22 7.29 -20.42
N ILE A 263 -12.93 8.16 -21.11
CA ILE A 263 -12.94 9.61 -20.89
C ILE A 263 -14.38 10.08 -20.72
N LYS A 264 -14.63 10.89 -19.68
CA LYS A 264 -15.97 11.45 -19.38
C LYS A 264 -17.08 10.40 -19.35
N GLY A 265 -16.80 9.25 -18.75
CA GLY A 265 -17.76 8.15 -18.61
C GLY A 265 -17.96 7.30 -19.87
N GLN A 266 -17.19 7.51 -20.92
CA GLN A 266 -17.24 6.74 -22.15
C GLN A 266 -15.96 5.91 -22.33
N GLU A 267 -16.11 4.60 -22.46
CA GLU A 267 -15.00 3.70 -22.73
C GLU A 267 -14.44 3.93 -24.14
N LEU A 268 -13.13 3.94 -24.29
CA LEU A 268 -12.41 4.21 -25.52
C LEU A 268 -11.35 3.13 -25.77
N SER A 269 -10.86 3.06 -27.01
CA SER A 269 -9.69 2.23 -27.29
C SER A 269 -8.43 2.78 -26.61
N ALA A 270 -7.48 1.91 -26.28
CA ALA A 270 -6.21 2.33 -25.65
C ALA A 270 -5.50 3.42 -26.45
N LYS A 271 -5.58 3.38 -27.79
CA LYS A 271 -4.95 4.40 -28.66
C LYS A 271 -5.66 5.75 -28.54
N GLU A 272 -6.97 5.79 -28.43
CA GLU A 272 -7.72 7.04 -28.25
C GLU A 272 -7.45 7.65 -26.89
N VAL A 273 -7.42 6.82 -25.83
CA VAL A 273 -7.03 7.27 -24.47
C VAL A 273 -5.63 7.88 -24.49
N GLU A 274 -4.65 7.21 -25.09
CA GLU A 274 -3.27 7.69 -25.19
C GLU A 274 -3.19 9.06 -25.90
N GLN A 275 -3.90 9.21 -27.02
CA GLN A 275 -3.94 10.49 -27.75
C GLN A 275 -4.49 11.63 -26.91
N ILE A 276 -5.57 11.37 -26.14
CA ILE A 276 -6.17 12.38 -25.27
C ILE A 276 -5.22 12.72 -24.11
N LEU A 277 -4.57 11.73 -23.50
CA LEU A 277 -3.60 11.95 -22.44
C LEU A 277 -2.41 12.79 -22.94
N GLU A 278 -1.93 12.56 -24.14
CA GLU A 278 -0.88 13.39 -24.77
C GLU A 278 -1.34 14.83 -25.03
N GLU A 279 -2.59 15.05 -25.41
CA GLU A 279 -3.16 16.40 -25.54
C GLU A 279 -3.27 17.11 -24.19
N ARG A 280 -3.69 16.40 -23.14
CA ARG A 280 -3.73 16.93 -21.77
C ARG A 280 -2.32 17.26 -21.26
N ARG A 281 -1.33 16.42 -21.55
CA ARG A 281 0.08 16.62 -21.19
C ARG A 281 0.63 17.92 -21.78
N LYS A 282 0.32 18.22 -23.05
CA LYS A 282 0.73 19.48 -23.69
C LYS A 282 0.14 20.74 -23.03
N LYS A 283 -1.01 20.60 -22.35
CA LYS A 283 -1.70 21.69 -21.68
C LYS A 283 -1.35 21.78 -20.18
N LEU A 284 -0.67 20.76 -19.64
CA LEU A 284 -0.32 20.71 -18.22
C LEU A 284 0.61 21.87 -17.88
N GLN A 285 0.21 22.68 -16.92
CA GLN A 285 1.03 23.77 -16.39
C GLN A 285 1.81 23.27 -15.16
N PRO A 286 3.10 23.58 -15.06
CA PRO A 286 3.85 23.28 -13.84
C PRO A 286 3.18 23.93 -12.63
N ARG A 287 2.89 23.14 -11.60
CA ARG A 287 2.34 23.66 -10.35
C ARG A 287 3.48 23.97 -9.39
N ALA A 288 3.39 25.11 -8.69
CA ALA A 288 4.29 25.40 -7.59
C ALA A 288 4.03 24.37 -6.48
N VAL A 289 5.08 23.64 -6.07
CA VAL A 289 5.01 22.64 -5.02
C VAL A 289 5.50 23.22 -3.71
N SER A 290 4.83 22.90 -2.61
CA SER A 290 5.10 23.49 -1.30
C SER A 290 6.50 23.17 -0.77
N TYR A 291 7.11 22.09 -1.23
CA TYR A 291 8.42 21.59 -0.77
C TYR A 291 9.62 22.27 -1.44
N THR A 292 9.44 23.08 -2.49
CA THR A 292 10.51 23.83 -3.14
C THR A 292 11.19 24.86 -2.22
N HIS A 293 10.62 25.13 -1.04
CA HIS A 293 11.17 26.08 -0.08
C HIS A 293 11.92 25.43 1.09
N LEU A 294 11.90 24.11 1.23
CA LEU A 294 12.76 23.43 2.19
C LEU A 294 14.17 23.36 1.62
N THR A 295 14.95 24.38 1.92
CA THR A 295 16.37 24.52 1.60
C THR A 295 17.27 23.60 2.43
N LEU A 296 16.75 22.46 2.89
CA LEU A 296 17.64 21.41 3.35
C LEU A 296 18.40 20.89 2.14
N PRO A 297 19.71 20.62 2.26
CA PRO A 297 20.51 20.10 1.15
C PRO A 297 20.14 18.65 0.84
N THR A 298 18.90 18.44 0.44
CA THR A 298 18.37 17.17 -0.03
C THR A 298 18.79 16.83 -1.45
N LYS A 299 19.83 17.51 -1.98
CA LYS A 299 20.50 17.13 -3.24
C LYS A 299 21.17 15.74 -3.20
N ARG A 300 21.00 14.97 -2.13
CA ARG A 300 21.60 13.65 -1.96
C ARG A 300 20.65 12.54 -1.49
N ILE A 301 19.33 12.78 -1.50
CA ILE A 301 18.37 11.72 -1.17
C ILE A 301 17.32 11.68 -2.29
N VAL A 302 17.72 11.27 -3.44
CA VAL A 302 16.88 10.70 -4.51
C VAL A 302 17.72 9.65 -5.20
#